data_4ab509aa063096f568efc8a2e65a7729
#
_entry.id   4ab509aa063096f568efc8a2e65a7729
#
_cell.length_a   1.000
_cell.length_b   1.000
_cell.length_c   1.000
_cell.angle_alpha   90.00
_cell.angle_beta   90.00
_cell.angle_gamma   90.00
#
_symmetry.space_group_name_H-M   'P 1'
#
loop_
_entity.id
_entity.type
_entity.pdbx_description
1 polymer ?
#
loop_
_entity_poly.entity_id
_entity_poly.type
_entity_poly.pdbx_seq_one_letter_code
_entity_poly.pdbx_strand_id
1 'polypeptide(L)'
;QVQLQESGPGLVKPSQTLSLMCTVSGGSIKSGNYYWSWIRQHPGKGLEWIGYIYYSGSAYGSMFYNPSLKSRATISVDTSKNGISLKLTSVSPADTAVYFCATSPREGYNRWFFNLWGRGTLVSVSS
;
A
#
# COMPACT_ATOMS: atom_id res chain seq x y z
N GLN A 1 -4.59 15.75 12.04
CA GLN A 1 -5.29 14.95 11.05
C GLN A 1 -4.30 14.21 10.17
N VAL A 2 -4.51 12.93 10.07
CA VAL A 2 -3.64 12.08 9.27
C VAL A 2 -3.98 12.25 7.79
N GLN A 3 -2.95 12.43 6.97
CA GLN A 3 -3.09 12.48 5.53
C GLN A 3 -2.08 11.53 4.88
N LEU A 4 -2.49 10.95 3.77
CA LEU A 4 -1.72 9.95 3.03
C LEU A 4 -1.46 10.46 1.61
N GLN A 5 -0.23 10.27 1.12
CA GLN A 5 0.14 10.69 -0.21
C GLN A 5 0.99 9.62 -0.90
N GLU A 6 0.45 9.04 -1.94
CA GLU A 6 1.19 8.06 -2.76
C GLU A 6 2.12 8.77 -3.73
N SER A 7 3.22 8.12 -4.05
CA SER A 7 4.13 8.54 -5.10
C SER A 7 4.77 7.34 -5.76
N GLY A 8 5.07 7.47 -7.03
CA GLY A 8 5.74 6.40 -7.77
C GLY A 8 5.81 6.73 -9.25
N PRO A 9 6.39 5.82 -10.05
CA PRO A 9 6.51 6.01 -11.49
C PRO A 9 5.13 5.83 -12.13
N GLY A 10 4.77 6.66 -13.06
CA GLY A 10 3.51 6.47 -13.77
C GLY A 10 3.56 5.33 -14.78
N LEU A 11 4.73 4.93 -15.22
CA LEU A 11 4.92 3.93 -16.26
C LEU A 11 6.01 2.95 -15.86
N VAL A 12 5.72 1.67 -15.97
CA VAL A 12 6.66 0.60 -15.68
C VAL A 12 6.63 -0.40 -16.83
N LYS A 13 7.78 -0.93 -17.20
CA LYS A 13 7.85 -1.94 -18.25
C LYS A 13 7.57 -3.33 -17.69
N PRO A 14 7.00 -4.23 -18.49
CA PRO A 14 6.78 -5.61 -18.06
C PRO A 14 8.08 -6.25 -17.56
N SER A 15 7.94 -7.16 -16.62
CA SER A 15 8.98 -7.90 -15.91
C SER A 15 9.80 -7.08 -14.92
N GLN A 16 9.65 -5.77 -14.89
CA GLN A 16 10.34 -4.92 -13.92
C GLN A 16 9.63 -4.94 -12.57
N THR A 17 10.24 -4.28 -11.60
CA THR A 17 9.68 -4.13 -10.27
C THR A 17 9.03 -2.75 -10.16
N LEU A 18 7.76 -2.74 -9.73
CA LEU A 18 7.07 -1.52 -9.38
C LEU A 18 7.39 -1.17 -7.94
N SER A 19 7.82 0.07 -7.70
CA SER A 19 8.08 0.56 -6.35
C SER A 19 7.23 1.80 -6.10
N LEU A 20 6.44 1.77 -5.04
CA LEU A 20 5.59 2.87 -4.63
C LEU A 20 5.90 3.26 -3.20
N MET A 21 5.66 4.51 -2.87
CA MET A 21 5.83 5.05 -1.53
C MET A 21 4.57 5.80 -1.12
N CYS A 22 4.19 5.63 0.14
CA CYS A 22 3.11 6.40 0.75
C CYS A 22 3.69 7.16 1.93
N THR A 23 3.67 8.49 1.87
CA THR A 23 4.09 9.34 2.98
C THR A 23 2.90 9.71 3.83
N VAL A 24 3.09 9.67 5.14
CA VAL A 24 2.06 9.97 6.12
C VAL A 24 2.39 11.30 6.79
N SER A 25 1.42 12.19 6.85
CA SER A 25 1.55 13.45 7.58
C SER A 25 0.43 13.57 8.60
N GLY A 26 0.66 14.36 9.65
CA GLY A 26 -0.35 14.53 10.71
C GLY A 26 -0.45 13.37 11.67
N GLY A 27 0.47 12.42 11.58
CA GLY A 27 0.52 11.26 12.46
C GLY A 27 1.78 10.47 12.22
N SER A 28 2.06 9.48 13.06
CA SER A 28 3.27 8.68 12.99
C SER A 28 2.98 7.27 12.53
N ILE A 29 3.76 6.80 11.57
CA ILE A 29 3.71 5.41 11.11
C ILE A 29 4.10 4.44 12.23
N LYS A 30 4.81 4.92 13.24
CA LYS A 30 5.19 4.12 14.41
C LYS A 30 4.05 3.94 15.41
N SER A 31 2.93 4.66 15.23
CA SER A 31 1.78 4.45 16.07
C SER A 31 1.24 3.04 15.83
N GLY A 32 1.14 2.25 16.89
CA GLY A 32 0.57 0.91 16.80
C GLY A 32 -0.94 0.90 16.70
N ASN A 33 -1.58 2.04 16.56
CA ASN A 33 -3.02 2.19 16.59
C ASN A 33 -3.70 2.01 15.24
N TYR A 34 -2.92 1.86 14.18
CA TYR A 34 -3.46 1.83 12.82
C TYR A 34 -2.91 0.67 12.03
N TYR A 35 -3.75 0.13 11.14
CA TYR A 35 -3.31 -0.68 10.02
C TYR A 35 -2.99 0.26 8.86
N TRP A 36 -1.92 -0.05 8.14
CA TRP A 36 -1.49 0.68 6.95
C TRP A 36 -1.53 -0.31 5.80
N SER A 37 -2.16 0.05 4.70
CA SER A 37 -2.39 -0.92 3.63
C SER A 37 -2.16 -0.33 2.26
N TRP A 38 -1.98 -1.23 1.30
CA TRP A 38 -1.99 -0.93 -0.12
C TRP A 38 -3.16 -1.65 -0.77
N ILE A 39 -3.89 -0.91 -1.60
CA ILE A 39 -5.07 -1.38 -2.31
C ILE A 39 -4.95 -0.86 -3.73
N ARG A 40 -5.46 -1.62 -4.70
CA ARG A 40 -5.45 -1.16 -6.09
C ARG A 40 -6.80 -1.36 -6.73
N GLN A 41 -7.06 -0.55 -7.75
CA GLN A 41 -8.26 -0.67 -8.57
C GLN A 41 -7.87 -0.76 -10.02
N HIS A 42 -8.16 -1.90 -10.63
CA HIS A 42 -7.92 -2.12 -12.04
C HIS A 42 -8.97 -1.37 -12.87
N PRO A 43 -8.63 -0.94 -14.08
CA PRO A 43 -9.60 -0.27 -14.95
C PRO A 43 -10.84 -1.12 -15.15
N GLY A 44 -12.01 -0.54 -14.89
CA GLY A 44 -13.29 -1.22 -15.09
C GLY A 44 -13.58 -2.36 -14.13
N LYS A 45 -12.81 -2.52 -13.06
CA LYS A 45 -12.98 -3.59 -12.10
C LYS A 45 -13.07 -3.03 -10.69
N GLY A 46 -13.35 -3.91 -9.73
CA GLY A 46 -13.44 -3.53 -8.33
C GLY A 46 -12.08 -3.35 -7.68
N LEU A 47 -12.11 -3.06 -6.39
CA LEU A 47 -10.92 -2.91 -5.58
C LEU A 47 -10.31 -4.28 -5.26
N GLU A 48 -9.00 -4.31 -5.20
CA GLU A 48 -8.25 -5.49 -4.78
C GLU A 48 -7.25 -5.03 -3.72
N TRP A 49 -7.37 -5.58 -2.51
CA TRP A 49 -6.38 -5.26 -1.49
C TRP A 49 -5.11 -6.07 -1.75
N ILE A 50 -3.97 -5.43 -1.50
CA ILE A 50 -2.66 -6.05 -1.71
C ILE A 50 -2.15 -6.61 -0.41
N GLY A 51 -2.28 -5.85 0.67
CA GLY A 51 -1.87 -6.29 1.97
C GLY A 51 -1.89 -5.14 2.96
N TYR A 52 -1.59 -5.46 4.22
CA TYR A 52 -1.50 -4.44 5.25
C TYR A 52 -0.44 -4.79 6.28
N ILE A 53 -0.04 -3.78 7.04
CA ILE A 53 0.97 -3.88 8.08
C ILE A 53 0.57 -2.97 9.22
N TYR A 54 1.01 -3.29 10.43
CA TYR A 54 0.98 -2.33 11.52
C TYR A 54 2.30 -2.41 12.29
N TYR A 55 2.66 -1.30 12.92
CA TYR A 55 3.89 -1.22 13.68
C TYR A 55 3.61 -1.61 15.12
N SER A 56 4.39 -2.54 15.67
CA SER A 56 4.17 -3.05 17.03
C SER A 56 5.17 -2.50 18.04
N GLY A 57 5.86 -1.41 17.68
CA GLY A 57 6.72 -0.70 18.62
C GLY A 57 8.19 -1.06 18.55
N SER A 58 8.54 -2.32 18.65
CA SER A 58 9.94 -2.75 18.67
C SER A 58 10.38 -3.40 17.37
N ALA A 59 9.43 -3.76 16.52
CA ALA A 59 9.68 -4.46 15.27
C ALA A 59 8.55 -4.17 14.31
N TYR A 60 8.74 -4.58 13.08
CA TYR A 60 7.63 -4.53 12.13
C TYR A 60 6.48 -5.36 12.65
N GLY A 61 5.30 -4.84 12.57
CA GLY A 61 4.12 -5.56 12.97
C GLY A 61 3.81 -6.71 12.04
N SER A 62 2.72 -7.39 12.34
CA SER A 62 2.23 -8.47 11.49
C SER A 62 1.93 -7.93 10.10
N MET A 63 2.35 -8.68 9.09
CA MET A 63 2.07 -8.36 7.70
C MET A 63 1.16 -9.42 7.12
N PHE A 64 0.16 -8.96 6.40
CA PHE A 64 -0.76 -9.84 5.69
C PHE A 64 -0.80 -9.44 4.22
N TYR A 65 -0.78 -10.44 3.38
CA TYR A 65 -0.81 -10.23 1.95
C TYR A 65 -1.99 -10.97 1.33
N ASN A 66 -2.54 -10.38 0.27
CA ASN A 66 -3.48 -11.08 -0.57
C ASN A 66 -2.80 -12.34 -1.11
N PRO A 67 -3.37 -13.53 -0.91
CA PRO A 67 -2.72 -14.77 -1.34
C PRO A 67 -2.34 -14.79 -2.81
N SER A 68 -3.11 -14.14 -3.68
CA SER A 68 -2.82 -14.11 -5.11
C SER A 68 -1.60 -13.26 -5.45
N LEU A 69 -1.15 -12.40 -4.53
CA LEU A 69 -0.03 -11.49 -4.75
C LEU A 69 1.16 -11.76 -3.84
N LYS A 70 1.00 -12.66 -2.89
CA LYS A 70 1.95 -12.87 -1.80
C LYS A 70 3.37 -13.13 -2.30
N SER A 71 3.52 -13.87 -3.39
CA SER A 71 4.84 -14.23 -3.90
C SER A 71 5.56 -13.06 -4.59
N ARG A 72 4.84 -12.00 -4.95
CA ARG A 72 5.38 -10.88 -5.71
C ARG A 72 5.39 -9.57 -4.95
N ALA A 73 4.65 -9.46 -3.84
CA ALA A 73 4.43 -8.19 -3.15
C ALA A 73 5.23 -8.13 -1.86
N THR A 74 5.81 -6.97 -1.56
CA THR A 74 6.46 -6.70 -0.29
C THR A 74 6.05 -5.31 0.18
N ILE A 75 5.47 -5.26 1.37
CA ILE A 75 5.12 -4.01 2.05
C ILE A 75 6.12 -3.80 3.17
N SER A 76 6.69 -2.61 3.27
CA SER A 76 7.64 -2.31 4.34
C SER A 76 7.40 -0.91 4.88
N VAL A 77 7.92 -0.68 6.09
CA VAL A 77 7.84 0.60 6.77
C VAL A 77 9.16 1.32 6.60
N ASP A 78 9.10 2.60 6.23
CA ASP A 78 10.25 3.47 6.21
C ASP A 78 10.04 4.55 7.27
N THR A 79 10.64 4.35 8.45
CA THR A 79 10.44 5.27 9.56
C THR A 79 11.12 6.61 9.33
N SER A 80 12.17 6.66 8.53
CA SER A 80 12.86 7.92 8.24
C SER A 80 12.01 8.83 7.37
N LYS A 81 11.15 8.27 6.55
CA LYS A 81 10.23 9.03 5.69
C LYS A 81 8.82 9.08 6.24
N ASN A 82 8.58 8.46 7.38
CA ASN A 82 7.26 8.32 7.98
C ASN A 82 6.25 7.78 6.96
N GLY A 83 6.57 6.62 6.40
CA GLY A 83 5.74 6.08 5.34
C GLY A 83 5.83 4.56 5.19
N ILE A 84 5.04 4.07 4.26
CA ILE A 84 5.08 2.67 3.86
C ILE A 84 5.41 2.57 2.38
N SER A 85 6.04 1.49 2.02
CA SER A 85 6.38 1.23 0.63
C SER A 85 5.75 -0.06 0.15
N LEU A 86 5.57 -0.16 -1.16
CA LEU A 86 5.16 -1.37 -1.84
C LEU A 86 6.16 -1.67 -2.93
N LYS A 87 6.61 -2.92 -2.99
CA LYS A 87 7.33 -3.43 -4.15
C LYS A 87 6.55 -4.60 -4.71
N LEU A 88 6.31 -4.54 -6.00
CA LEU A 88 5.62 -5.59 -6.75
C LEU A 88 6.53 -6.03 -7.87
N THR A 89 6.98 -7.27 -7.81
CA THR A 89 7.96 -7.79 -8.78
C THR A 89 7.28 -8.39 -10.00
N SER A 90 8.04 -8.50 -11.09
CA SER A 90 7.62 -9.19 -12.31
C SER A 90 6.27 -8.69 -12.83
N VAL A 91 6.13 -7.38 -12.95
CA VAL A 91 4.85 -6.79 -13.34
C VAL A 91 4.51 -7.12 -14.79
N SER A 92 3.22 -7.16 -15.06
CA SER A 92 2.66 -7.37 -16.40
C SER A 92 1.55 -6.34 -16.63
N PRO A 93 1.02 -6.23 -17.85
CA PRO A 93 -0.10 -5.32 -18.10
C PRO A 93 -1.31 -5.52 -17.17
N ALA A 94 -1.49 -6.72 -16.63
CA ALA A 94 -2.54 -6.99 -15.67
C ALA A 94 -2.37 -6.24 -14.35
N ASP A 95 -1.19 -5.70 -14.09
CA ASP A 95 -0.91 -4.90 -12.88
C ASP A 95 -1.19 -3.41 -13.09
N THR A 96 -1.63 -3.00 -14.28
CA THR A 96 -2.08 -1.64 -14.53
C THR A 96 -3.27 -1.33 -13.64
N ALA A 97 -3.17 -0.29 -12.83
CA ALA A 97 -4.19 0.05 -11.85
C ALA A 97 -3.91 1.40 -11.23
N VAL A 98 -4.90 1.94 -10.53
CA VAL A 98 -4.68 3.01 -9.57
C VAL A 98 -4.35 2.37 -8.24
N TYR A 99 -3.24 2.76 -7.66
CA TYR A 99 -2.76 2.21 -6.38
C TYR A 99 -3.01 3.23 -5.28
N PHE A 100 -3.63 2.77 -4.21
CA PHE A 100 -3.96 3.60 -3.05
C PHE A 100 -3.25 3.06 -1.82
N CYS A 101 -2.77 3.94 -0.96
CA CYS A 101 -2.52 3.58 0.42
C CYS A 101 -3.69 4.04 1.27
N ALA A 102 -3.94 3.32 2.35
CA ALA A 102 -5.09 3.57 3.21
C ALA A 102 -4.75 3.17 4.64
N THR A 103 -5.50 3.71 5.58
CA THR A 103 -5.35 3.36 6.99
C THR A 103 -6.69 3.16 7.64
N SER A 104 -6.69 2.33 8.69
CA SER A 104 -7.84 2.13 9.56
C SER A 104 -7.37 1.91 10.99
N PRO A 105 -8.21 2.24 11.99
CA PRO A 105 -7.87 1.94 13.37
C PRO A 105 -7.74 0.44 13.58
N ARG A 106 -6.79 0.04 14.43
CA ARG A 106 -6.63 -1.38 14.79
C ARG A 106 -7.74 -1.88 15.69
N GLU A 107 -8.33 -1.00 16.48
CA GLU A 107 -9.40 -1.36 17.39
C GLU A 107 -10.73 -0.99 16.79
N GLY A 108 -11.74 -1.82 17.03
CA GLY A 108 -13.08 -1.60 16.56
C GLY A 108 -13.61 -2.77 15.77
N TYR A 109 -14.90 -2.71 15.46
CA TYR A 109 -15.59 -3.81 14.80
C TYR A 109 -15.19 -3.99 13.35
N ASN A 110 -14.82 -2.89 12.70
CA ASN A 110 -14.56 -2.89 11.25
C ASN A 110 -13.10 -2.62 10.96
N ARG A 111 -12.22 -3.42 11.56
CA ARG A 111 -10.79 -3.27 11.33
C ARG A 111 -10.39 -3.45 9.86
N TRP A 112 -11.25 -4.06 9.07
CA TRP A 112 -11.05 -4.23 7.62
C TRP A 112 -11.57 -3.07 6.81
N PHE A 113 -12.23 -2.12 7.46
CA PHE A 113 -12.78 -0.95 6.80
C PHE A 113 -11.75 0.16 6.84
N PHE A 114 -11.14 0.42 5.70
CA PHE A 114 -10.14 1.47 5.57
C PHE A 114 -10.88 2.78 5.39
N ASN A 115 -10.80 3.65 6.39
CA ASN A 115 -11.59 4.87 6.44
C ASN A 115 -10.86 6.13 6.00
N LEU A 116 -9.56 6.02 5.72
CA LEU A 116 -8.77 7.14 5.23
C LEU A 116 -7.88 6.65 4.11
N TRP A 117 -7.98 7.30 2.97
CA TRP A 117 -7.29 6.91 1.74
C TRP A 117 -6.46 8.06 1.20
N GLY A 118 -5.36 7.74 0.56
CA GLY A 118 -4.69 8.68 -0.30
C GLY A 118 -5.48 8.93 -1.57
N ARG A 119 -4.99 9.82 -2.41
CA ARG A 119 -5.65 10.18 -3.68
C ARG A 119 -5.49 9.11 -4.74
N GLY A 120 -4.51 8.24 -4.56
CA GLY A 120 -4.19 7.23 -5.53
C GLY A 120 -3.15 7.69 -6.54
N THR A 121 -2.41 6.75 -7.07
CA THR A 121 -1.46 7.00 -8.15
C THR A 121 -1.66 5.97 -9.25
N LEU A 122 -1.83 6.44 -10.48
CA LEU A 122 -2.01 5.55 -11.61
C LEU A 122 -0.66 4.98 -12.03
N VAL A 123 -0.61 3.67 -12.20
CA VAL A 123 0.54 2.98 -12.74
C VAL A 123 0.10 2.20 -13.96
N SER A 124 0.75 2.47 -15.09
CA SER A 124 0.54 1.74 -16.33
C SER A 124 1.73 0.84 -16.59
N VAL A 125 1.45 -0.41 -16.91
CA VAL A 125 2.49 -1.39 -17.26
C VAL A 125 2.35 -1.70 -18.74
N SER A 126 3.30 -1.25 -19.54
CA SER A 126 3.32 -1.50 -20.96
C SER A 126 4.72 -1.38 -21.52
N SER A 127 4.96 -2.06 -22.62
CA SER A 127 6.26 -2.01 -23.30
C SER A 127 6.42 -0.78 -24.21
#